data_9481f295c59c77a4ea037c57a3d4d5e2
#
_entry.id   9481f295c59c77a4ea037c57a3d4d5e2
#
_cell.length_a   1.000
_cell.length_b   1.000
_cell.length_c   1.000
_cell.angle_alpha   90.00
_cell.angle_beta   90.00
_cell.angle_gamma   90.00
#
_symmetry.space_group_name_H-M   'P 1'
#
loop_
_entity.id
_entity.type
_entity.pdbx_description
1 polymer ?
#
loop_
_entity_poly.entity_id
_entity_poly.type
_entity_poly.pdbx_seq_one_letter_code
_entity_poly.pdbx_strand_id
1 'polypeptide(L)'
;PRMGPFLKRFPEIALSLCLRDAEPRVLTSQPHAEIRMTPIKTQDYIQIKLATFQYKIFASTAYLKANGVPVSEKGLDQHKIISYGEDAQPPLDKKRLNWLLWHGKDTMPRVPCLEISSIYGLAKCVEAGLGIASLPGWMNDETNNLFEVLKDLNGPALDITFCYHEHMREDPRINVLKVYLQNLIKDENNKFTN
;
A
#
# COMPACT_ATOMS: atom_id res chain seq x y z
N PRO A 1 9.13 -8.57 -4.81
CA PRO A 1 10.49 -8.61 -5.36
C PRO A 1 11.56 -8.95 -4.33
N ARG A 2 11.35 -8.66 -3.03
CA ARG A 2 12.36 -8.81 -1.97
C ARG A 2 12.38 -10.17 -1.26
N MET A 3 11.58 -11.14 -1.71
CA MET A 3 11.57 -12.50 -1.17
C MET A 3 12.67 -13.41 -1.75
N GLY A 4 13.38 -12.97 -2.79
CA GLY A 4 14.46 -13.75 -3.41
C GLY A 4 15.57 -14.20 -2.43
N PRO A 5 16.13 -13.29 -1.58
CA PRO A 5 17.11 -13.68 -0.57
C PRO A 5 16.56 -14.65 0.48
N PHE A 6 15.27 -14.52 0.85
CA PHE A 6 14.61 -15.47 1.76
C PHE A 6 14.59 -16.89 1.17
N LEU A 7 14.12 -17.04 -0.05
CA LEU A 7 14.03 -18.33 -0.73
C LEU A 7 15.41 -18.98 -0.96
N LYS A 8 16.45 -18.15 -1.17
CA LYS A 8 17.82 -18.65 -1.26
C LYS A 8 18.37 -19.15 0.08
N ARG A 9 17.99 -18.48 1.17
CA ARG A 9 18.46 -18.84 2.52
C ARG A 9 17.71 -20.04 3.11
N PHE A 10 16.46 -20.23 2.72
CA PHE A 10 15.56 -21.28 3.21
C PHE A 10 14.95 -22.05 2.03
N PRO A 11 15.77 -22.81 1.27
CA PRO A 11 15.31 -23.49 0.05
C PRO A 11 14.27 -24.59 0.32
N GLU A 12 14.20 -25.10 1.54
CA GLU A 12 13.21 -26.08 1.99
C GLU A 12 11.82 -25.49 2.24
N ILE A 13 11.69 -24.13 2.28
CA ILE A 13 10.42 -23.47 2.50
C ILE A 13 9.78 -23.10 1.16
N ALA A 14 8.69 -23.78 0.82
CA ALA A 14 7.85 -23.38 -0.30
C ALA A 14 6.90 -22.25 0.11
N LEU A 15 6.91 -21.13 -0.63
CA LEU A 15 5.99 -20.00 -0.42
C LEU A 15 4.94 -19.98 -1.52
N SER A 16 3.67 -19.94 -1.10
CA SER A 16 2.55 -19.57 -1.94
C SER A 16 2.05 -18.18 -1.51
N LEU A 17 2.22 -17.19 -2.37
CA LEU A 17 1.82 -15.81 -2.09
C LEU A 17 0.49 -15.50 -2.77
N CYS A 18 -0.53 -15.20 -1.98
CA CYS A 18 -1.82 -14.75 -2.46
C CYS A 18 -1.96 -13.24 -2.21
N LEU A 19 -1.89 -12.45 -3.28
CA LEU A 19 -2.06 -10.99 -3.21
C LEU A 19 -3.53 -10.64 -3.37
N ARG A 20 -4.06 -9.85 -2.42
CA ARG A 20 -5.45 -9.42 -2.44
C ARG A 20 -5.55 -7.99 -1.92
N ASP A 21 -6.28 -7.15 -2.65
CA ASP A 21 -6.62 -5.80 -2.20
C ASP A 21 -7.91 -5.79 -1.36
N ALA A 22 -8.65 -6.90 -1.33
CA ALA A 22 -9.89 -7.04 -0.57
C ALA A 22 -9.85 -8.25 0.37
N GLU A 23 -10.59 -8.17 1.47
CA GLU A 23 -10.83 -9.34 2.31
C GLU A 23 -11.70 -10.36 1.56
N PRO A 24 -11.30 -11.62 1.47
CA PRO A 24 -12.10 -12.63 0.79
C PRO A 24 -13.37 -12.90 1.59
N ARG A 25 -14.50 -12.98 0.90
CA ARG A 25 -15.78 -13.38 1.51
C ARG A 25 -15.78 -14.84 1.94
N VAL A 26 -15.04 -15.67 1.20
CA VAL A 26 -14.85 -17.10 1.50
C VAL A 26 -13.40 -17.45 1.19
N LEU A 27 -12.70 -18.00 2.17
CA LEU A 27 -11.38 -18.57 1.97
C LEU A 27 -11.51 -20.03 1.53
N THR A 28 -10.99 -20.38 0.39
CA THR A 28 -10.86 -21.79 -0.05
C THR A 28 -9.78 -22.54 0.74
N SER A 29 -8.83 -21.82 1.30
CA SER A 29 -7.81 -22.31 2.24
C SER A 29 -7.40 -21.19 3.18
N GLN A 30 -7.19 -21.50 4.46
CA GLN A 30 -6.62 -20.54 5.40
C GLN A 30 -5.12 -20.39 5.15
N PRO A 31 -4.60 -19.16 5.00
CA PRO A 31 -3.17 -18.95 4.90
C PRO A 31 -2.50 -19.24 6.25
N HIS A 32 -1.24 -19.71 6.22
CA HIS A 32 -0.45 -19.92 7.44
C HIS A 32 -0.11 -18.59 8.14
N ALA A 33 0.07 -17.53 7.36
CA ALA A 33 0.29 -16.17 7.86
C ALA A 33 -0.24 -15.15 6.86
N GLU A 34 -0.54 -13.95 7.35
CA GLU A 34 -1.08 -12.85 6.57
C GLU A 34 -0.31 -11.55 6.88
N ILE A 35 -0.17 -10.71 5.88
CA ILE A 35 0.23 -9.31 6.06
C ILE A 35 -1.02 -8.46 5.87
N ARG A 36 -1.41 -7.72 6.90
CA ARG A 36 -2.67 -6.98 6.93
C ARG A 36 -2.47 -5.51 7.28
N MET A 37 -3.36 -4.68 6.75
CA MET A 37 -3.47 -3.25 7.11
C MET A 37 -4.59 -2.99 8.12
N THR A 38 -5.38 -4.01 8.44
CA THR A 38 -6.45 -3.95 9.45
C THR A 38 -6.26 -5.06 10.47
N PRO A 39 -6.49 -4.80 11.76
CA PRO A 39 -6.37 -5.83 12.78
C PRO A 39 -7.43 -6.92 12.61
N ILE A 40 -7.07 -8.15 12.94
CA ILE A 40 -7.98 -9.27 13.07
C ILE A 40 -8.68 -9.13 14.44
N LYS A 41 -9.99 -9.24 14.46
CA LYS A 41 -10.79 -9.02 15.68
C LYS A 41 -10.89 -10.26 16.56
N THR A 42 -10.55 -11.46 16.05
CA THR A 42 -10.59 -12.71 16.82
C THR A 42 -9.37 -12.85 17.71
N GLN A 43 -9.54 -13.48 18.87
CA GLN A 43 -8.46 -13.62 19.87
C GLN A 43 -7.43 -14.70 19.52
N ASP A 44 -7.71 -15.53 18.52
CA ASP A 44 -6.86 -16.69 18.17
C ASP A 44 -5.67 -16.34 17.27
N TYR A 45 -5.43 -15.04 17.02
CA TYR A 45 -4.35 -14.57 16.15
C TYR A 45 -3.31 -13.77 16.90
N ILE A 46 -2.05 -14.15 16.68
CA ILE A 46 -0.91 -13.33 17.06
C ILE A 46 -0.72 -12.27 15.98
N GLN A 47 -0.63 -11.01 16.38
CA GLN A 47 -0.53 -9.87 15.50
C GLN A 47 0.69 -9.03 15.88
N ILE A 48 1.62 -8.88 14.96
CA ILE A 48 2.90 -8.19 15.18
C ILE A 48 2.99 -7.03 14.20
N LYS A 49 3.01 -5.82 14.71
CA LYS A 49 3.22 -4.63 13.88
C LYS A 49 4.62 -4.69 13.26
N LEU A 50 4.67 -4.59 11.95
CA LEU A 50 5.90 -4.54 11.18
C LEU A 50 6.35 -3.10 10.92
N ALA A 51 5.43 -2.26 10.44
CA ALA A 51 5.70 -0.87 10.06
C ALA A 51 4.43 -0.02 10.09
N THR A 52 4.64 1.30 9.99
CA THR A 52 3.59 2.26 9.62
C THR A 52 4.00 2.91 8.31
N PHE A 53 3.13 2.88 7.31
CA PHE A 53 3.34 3.57 6.04
C PHE A 53 2.42 4.78 5.93
N GLN A 54 2.99 5.87 5.44
CA GLN A 54 2.27 7.09 5.11
C GLN A 54 1.84 7.04 3.64
N TYR A 55 0.59 7.36 3.34
CA TYR A 55 0.15 7.61 1.98
C TYR A 55 0.66 8.97 1.52
N LYS A 56 1.17 9.01 0.29
CA LYS A 56 1.73 10.19 -0.36
C LYS A 56 1.05 10.41 -1.70
N ILE A 57 1.29 11.55 -2.33
CA ILE A 57 0.70 11.90 -3.61
C ILE A 57 1.74 11.71 -4.69
N PHE A 58 1.41 10.94 -5.71
CA PHE A 58 2.32 10.60 -6.80
C PHE A 58 1.76 10.94 -8.17
N ALA A 59 2.67 11.33 -9.05
CA ALA A 59 2.47 11.49 -10.48
C ALA A 59 3.71 11.00 -11.25
N SER A 60 3.57 10.62 -12.51
CA SER A 60 4.72 10.30 -13.34
C SER A 60 5.36 11.56 -13.92
N THR A 61 6.66 11.46 -14.27
CA THR A 61 7.38 12.55 -14.96
C THR A 61 6.69 12.97 -16.25
N ALA A 62 6.17 11.99 -17.00
CA ALA A 62 5.47 12.26 -18.26
C ALA A 62 4.20 13.09 -18.04
N TYR A 63 3.41 12.73 -17.01
CA TYR A 63 2.23 13.49 -16.65
C TYR A 63 2.56 14.92 -16.24
N LEU A 64 3.56 15.09 -15.37
CA LEU A 64 3.95 16.41 -14.86
C LEU A 64 4.51 17.31 -15.96
N LYS A 65 5.25 16.77 -16.92
CA LYS A 65 5.72 17.53 -18.09
C LYS A 65 4.58 18.04 -18.96
N ALA A 66 3.51 17.26 -19.12
CA ALA A 66 2.38 17.60 -19.97
C ALA A 66 1.35 18.51 -19.28
N ASN A 67 1.17 18.40 -17.98
CA ASN A 67 0.07 19.04 -17.24
C ASN A 67 0.55 20.03 -16.14
N GLY A 68 1.87 20.16 -15.96
CA GLY A 68 2.45 20.95 -14.87
C GLY A 68 2.52 20.19 -13.54
N VAL A 69 3.21 20.79 -12.58
CA VAL A 69 3.36 20.27 -11.22
C VAL A 69 2.37 20.99 -10.31
N PRO A 70 1.50 20.30 -9.56
CA PRO A 70 0.65 20.95 -8.58
C PRO A 70 1.50 21.59 -7.49
N VAL A 71 1.36 22.90 -7.29
CA VAL A 71 2.14 23.67 -6.31
C VAL A 71 1.37 23.93 -5.01
N SER A 72 0.10 23.60 -4.98
CA SER A 72 -0.77 23.74 -3.83
C SER A 72 -1.91 22.72 -3.85
N GLU A 73 -2.56 22.58 -2.72
CA GLU A 73 -3.76 21.76 -2.57
C GLU A 73 -4.89 22.15 -3.56
N LYS A 74 -5.12 23.46 -3.71
CA LYS A 74 -6.10 23.96 -4.69
C LYS A 74 -5.68 23.68 -6.13
N GLY A 75 -4.38 23.61 -6.40
CA GLY A 75 -3.84 23.25 -7.71
C GLY A 75 -4.27 21.85 -8.16
N LEU A 76 -4.55 20.91 -7.25
CA LEU A 76 -5.06 19.58 -7.57
C LEU A 76 -6.40 19.61 -8.33
N ASP A 77 -7.16 20.68 -8.24
CA ASP A 77 -8.44 20.81 -8.96
C ASP A 77 -8.27 20.90 -10.48
N GLN A 78 -7.07 21.24 -10.94
CA GLN A 78 -6.71 21.32 -12.35
C GLN A 78 -6.10 20.03 -12.88
N HIS A 79 -5.93 19.03 -12.02
CA HIS A 79 -5.30 17.78 -12.39
C HIS A 79 -6.29 16.61 -12.41
N LYS A 80 -5.97 15.61 -13.24
CA LYS A 80 -6.69 14.35 -13.29
C LYS A 80 -6.34 13.52 -12.07
N ILE A 81 -7.33 13.18 -11.26
CA ILE A 81 -7.16 12.34 -10.08
C ILE A 81 -7.63 10.93 -10.39
N ILE A 82 -6.82 9.94 -10.04
CA ILE A 82 -7.15 8.51 -10.13
C ILE A 82 -7.42 8.03 -8.70
N SER A 83 -8.46 7.25 -8.51
CA SER A 83 -8.90 6.80 -7.19
C SER A 83 -9.29 5.33 -7.15
N TYR A 84 -9.56 4.84 -5.94
CA TYR A 84 -10.22 3.55 -5.77
C TYR A 84 -11.67 3.64 -6.19
N GLY A 85 -12.11 2.66 -7.01
CA GLY A 85 -13.48 2.57 -7.48
C GLY A 85 -14.47 2.14 -6.40
N GLU A 86 -15.77 2.35 -6.68
CA GLU A 86 -16.85 2.00 -5.75
C GLU A 86 -16.93 0.50 -5.47
N ASP A 87 -16.64 -0.34 -6.45
CA ASP A 87 -16.62 -1.80 -6.32
C ASP A 87 -15.36 -2.34 -5.63
N ALA A 88 -14.34 -1.50 -5.44
CA ALA A 88 -13.19 -1.89 -4.65
C ALA A 88 -13.63 -2.18 -3.21
N GLN A 89 -13.19 -3.30 -2.68
CA GLN A 89 -13.39 -3.68 -1.27
C GLN A 89 -12.04 -3.63 -0.54
N PRO A 90 -11.41 -2.46 -0.44
CA PRO A 90 -10.15 -2.37 0.25
C PRO A 90 -10.37 -2.69 1.73
N PRO A 91 -9.34 -3.18 2.42
CA PRO A 91 -9.43 -3.49 3.86
C PRO A 91 -9.66 -2.25 4.72
N LEU A 92 -9.65 -1.08 4.12
CA LEU A 92 -9.83 0.21 4.79
C LEU A 92 -11.04 0.96 4.23
N ASP A 93 -11.55 1.90 5.03
CA ASP A 93 -12.58 2.84 4.59
C ASP A 93 -12.15 3.56 3.30
N LYS A 94 -12.97 3.42 2.26
CA LYS A 94 -12.76 4.04 0.94
C LYS A 94 -12.56 5.55 1.04
N LYS A 95 -13.32 6.22 1.90
CA LYS A 95 -13.23 7.66 2.10
C LYS A 95 -11.84 8.05 2.61
N ARG A 96 -11.27 7.23 3.47
CA ARG A 96 -9.93 7.39 3.99
C ARG A 96 -8.86 7.13 2.92
N LEU A 97 -9.03 6.10 2.07
CA LEU A 97 -8.11 5.82 0.97
C LEU A 97 -8.22 6.86 -0.16
N ASN A 98 -9.44 7.30 -0.46
CA ASN A 98 -9.72 8.34 -1.45
C ASN A 98 -9.68 9.76 -0.84
N TRP A 99 -8.92 9.95 0.25
CA TRP A 99 -8.82 11.22 0.95
C TRP A 99 -8.49 12.39 0.02
N LEU A 100 -7.70 12.14 -1.03
CA LEU A 100 -7.30 13.14 -2.01
C LEU A 100 -8.49 13.75 -2.76
N LEU A 101 -9.59 13.03 -2.92
CA LEU A 101 -10.82 13.57 -3.51
C LEU A 101 -11.50 14.60 -2.60
N TRP A 102 -11.37 14.42 -1.28
CA TRP A 102 -12.04 15.24 -0.28
C TRP A 102 -11.15 16.35 0.30
N HIS A 103 -9.84 16.17 0.23
CA HIS A 103 -8.90 17.09 0.86
C HIS A 103 -9.05 18.50 0.29
N GLY A 104 -9.24 19.49 1.19
CA GLY A 104 -9.52 20.87 0.82
C GLY A 104 -10.87 21.13 0.17
N LYS A 105 -11.84 20.22 0.36
CA LYS A 105 -13.21 20.37 -0.15
C LYS A 105 -14.21 20.31 0.99
N ASP A 106 -15.06 21.36 1.06
CA ASP A 106 -16.07 21.48 2.10
C ASP A 106 -17.36 20.74 1.75
N THR A 107 -17.77 20.72 0.49
CA THR A 107 -19.10 20.24 0.07
C THR A 107 -19.07 19.12 -0.94
N MET A 108 -18.25 19.21 -2.00
CA MET A 108 -18.20 18.22 -3.06
C MET A 108 -16.79 17.70 -3.29
N PRO A 109 -16.59 16.38 -3.40
CA PRO A 109 -15.27 15.81 -3.70
C PRO A 109 -14.86 16.13 -5.15
N ARG A 110 -13.57 15.99 -5.43
CA ARG A 110 -13.08 15.97 -6.81
C ARG A 110 -13.65 14.75 -7.52
N VAL A 111 -13.99 14.91 -8.79
CA VAL A 111 -14.43 13.79 -9.61
C VAL A 111 -13.18 13.07 -10.15
N PRO A 112 -13.01 11.78 -9.88
CA PRO A 112 -11.89 11.03 -10.43
C PRO A 112 -12.03 10.87 -11.93
N CYS A 113 -10.92 10.92 -12.66
CA CYS A 113 -10.94 10.64 -14.11
C CYS A 113 -10.91 9.14 -14.41
N LEU A 114 -10.48 8.34 -13.45
CA LEU A 114 -10.37 6.89 -13.55
C LEU A 114 -10.48 6.28 -12.16
N GLU A 115 -11.20 5.17 -12.05
CA GLU A 115 -11.33 4.40 -10.84
C GLU A 115 -10.84 2.96 -11.05
N ILE A 116 -10.10 2.44 -10.07
CA ILE A 116 -9.47 1.12 -10.15
C ILE A 116 -9.64 0.41 -8.81
N SER A 117 -9.94 -0.89 -8.85
CA SER A 117 -10.16 -1.72 -7.65
C SER A 117 -8.88 -2.29 -7.03
N SER A 118 -7.69 -1.99 -7.58
CA SER A 118 -6.41 -2.51 -7.12
C SER A 118 -5.38 -1.40 -6.93
N ILE A 119 -4.67 -1.43 -5.80
CA ILE A 119 -3.57 -0.48 -5.51
C ILE A 119 -2.44 -0.61 -6.53
N TYR A 120 -2.14 -1.84 -6.96
CA TYR A 120 -1.12 -2.09 -7.97
C TYR A 120 -1.53 -1.54 -9.34
N GLY A 121 -2.80 -1.75 -9.73
CA GLY A 121 -3.37 -1.18 -10.94
C GLY A 121 -3.36 0.35 -10.92
N LEU A 122 -3.68 0.94 -9.76
CA LEU A 122 -3.67 2.39 -9.55
C LEU A 122 -2.26 2.96 -9.74
N ALA A 123 -1.22 2.32 -9.16
CA ALA A 123 0.17 2.71 -9.36
C ALA A 123 0.58 2.62 -10.84
N LYS A 124 0.19 1.55 -11.55
CA LYS A 124 0.48 1.40 -13.00
C LYS A 124 -0.17 2.48 -13.86
N CYS A 125 -1.35 2.93 -13.50
CA CYS A 125 -1.99 4.04 -14.21
C CYS A 125 -1.28 5.38 -13.97
N VAL A 126 -0.78 5.62 -12.75
CA VAL A 126 0.06 6.80 -12.47
C VAL A 126 1.37 6.74 -13.25
N GLU A 127 2.07 5.59 -13.25
CA GLU A 127 3.29 5.38 -14.04
C GLU A 127 3.07 5.62 -15.53
N ALA A 128 1.92 5.21 -16.05
CA ALA A 128 1.51 5.43 -17.45
C ALA A 128 1.13 6.89 -17.76
N GLY A 129 1.14 7.78 -16.78
CA GLY A 129 0.85 9.21 -16.99
C GLY A 129 -0.63 9.55 -17.12
N LEU A 130 -1.53 8.73 -16.58
CA LEU A 130 -2.96 8.96 -16.70
C LEU A 130 -3.49 10.02 -15.72
N GLY A 131 -2.76 10.28 -14.62
CA GLY A 131 -3.16 11.24 -13.60
C GLY A 131 -2.30 11.18 -12.36
N ILE A 132 -2.81 11.78 -11.29
CA ILE A 132 -2.25 11.82 -9.94
C ILE A 132 -3.05 10.89 -9.04
N ALA A 133 -2.39 10.15 -8.17
CA ALA A 133 -3.06 9.33 -7.16
C ALA A 133 -2.36 9.38 -5.81
N SER A 134 -3.11 9.01 -4.77
CA SER A 134 -2.56 8.73 -3.44
C SER A 134 -2.17 7.26 -3.35
N LEU A 135 -0.90 7.01 -3.07
CA LEU A 135 -0.29 5.68 -2.99
C LEU A 135 0.54 5.55 -1.70
N PRO A 136 0.76 4.33 -1.20
CA PRO A 136 1.70 4.11 -0.12
C PRO A 136 3.10 4.64 -0.46
N GLY A 137 3.74 5.37 0.48
CA GLY A 137 5.01 6.04 0.25
C GLY A 137 6.14 5.11 -0.21
N TRP A 138 6.11 3.83 0.21
CA TRP A 138 7.09 2.83 -0.19
C TRP A 138 7.05 2.46 -1.69
N MET A 139 5.96 2.80 -2.41
CA MET A 139 5.87 2.52 -3.86
C MET A 139 6.82 3.36 -4.69
N ASN A 140 7.28 4.50 -4.19
CA ASN A 140 8.28 5.32 -4.87
C ASN A 140 9.64 4.62 -5.05
N ASP A 141 9.98 3.67 -4.16
CA ASP A 141 11.28 2.98 -4.19
C ASP A 141 11.38 1.90 -5.27
N GLU A 142 10.26 1.37 -5.71
CA GLU A 142 10.20 0.23 -6.63
C GLU A 142 10.10 0.65 -8.09
N THR A 143 9.75 1.91 -8.35
CA THR A 143 9.54 2.42 -9.71
C THR A 143 10.17 3.79 -9.84
N ASN A 144 11.24 3.92 -10.60
CA ASN A 144 11.92 5.19 -10.85
C ASN A 144 11.08 6.21 -11.66
N ASN A 145 9.77 5.98 -11.82
CA ASN A 145 8.89 6.80 -12.64
C ASN A 145 7.77 7.49 -11.85
N LEU A 146 7.70 7.29 -10.54
CA LEU A 146 6.74 7.96 -9.66
C LEU A 146 7.43 9.10 -8.93
N PHE A 147 6.89 10.31 -9.05
CA PHE A 147 7.36 11.50 -8.35
C PHE A 147 6.36 11.90 -7.28
N GLU A 148 6.83 12.04 -6.07
CA GLU A 148 6.06 12.61 -4.98
C GLU A 148 5.85 14.10 -5.23
N VAL A 149 4.59 14.52 -5.28
CA VAL A 149 4.16 15.92 -5.39
C VAL A 149 3.50 16.37 -4.08
N LEU A 150 3.52 17.67 -3.80
CA LEU A 150 2.99 18.24 -2.57
C LEU A 150 3.49 17.51 -1.32
N LYS A 151 4.81 17.43 -1.17
CA LYS A 151 5.49 16.60 -0.14
C LYS A 151 5.06 16.87 1.30
N ASP A 152 4.60 18.10 1.58
CA ASP A 152 4.11 18.50 2.90
C ASP A 152 2.69 17.98 3.18
N LEU A 153 2.01 17.48 2.14
CA LEU A 153 0.66 16.97 2.22
C LEU A 153 0.66 15.45 2.38
N ASN A 154 0.27 15.02 3.57
CA ASN A 154 0.27 13.61 3.93
C ASN A 154 -1.16 13.05 3.98
N GLY A 155 -1.37 11.91 3.34
CA GLY A 155 -2.57 11.11 3.46
C GLY A 155 -2.60 10.29 4.76
N PRO A 156 -3.46 9.29 4.87
CA PRO A 156 -3.55 8.44 6.05
C PRO A 156 -2.27 7.65 6.30
N ALA A 157 -1.92 7.49 7.58
CA ALA A 157 -0.92 6.54 8.01
C ALA A 157 -1.58 5.18 8.26
N LEU A 158 -0.96 4.09 7.80
CA LEU A 158 -1.46 2.74 7.94
C LEU A 158 -0.42 1.82 8.55
N ASP A 159 -0.86 1.06 9.53
CA ASP A 159 -0.03 0.02 10.14
C ASP A 159 -0.07 -1.25 9.28
N ILE A 160 1.10 -1.82 9.05
CA ILE A 160 1.26 -3.13 8.44
C ILE A 160 1.56 -4.12 9.55
N THR A 161 0.75 -5.15 9.64
CA THR A 161 0.80 -6.15 10.70
C THR A 161 0.98 -7.54 10.11
N PHE A 162 1.93 -8.29 10.63
CA PHE A 162 2.11 -9.72 10.36
C PHE A 162 1.22 -10.50 11.32
N CYS A 163 0.31 -11.28 10.78
CA CYS A 163 -0.70 -12.03 11.54
C CYS A 163 -0.57 -13.52 11.25
N TYR A 164 -0.69 -14.34 12.26
CA TYR A 164 -0.77 -15.80 12.15
C TYR A 164 -1.56 -16.36 13.32
N HIS A 165 -2.18 -17.52 13.11
CA HIS A 165 -2.97 -18.16 14.15
C HIS A 165 -2.09 -18.65 15.30
N GLU A 166 -2.58 -18.59 16.55
CA GLU A 166 -1.80 -18.89 17.74
C GLU A 166 -1.21 -20.33 17.74
N HIS A 167 -1.90 -21.30 17.17
CA HIS A 167 -1.38 -22.67 17.06
C HIS A 167 -0.11 -22.77 16.18
N MET A 168 0.19 -21.74 15.37
CA MET A 168 1.40 -21.66 14.54
C MET A 168 2.58 -20.99 15.26
N ARG A 169 2.43 -20.64 16.53
CA ARG A 169 3.44 -19.88 17.32
C ARG A 169 4.81 -20.55 17.29
N GLU A 170 4.83 -21.87 17.43
CA GLU A 170 6.07 -22.66 17.47
C GLU A 170 6.50 -23.20 16.09
N ASP A 171 5.77 -22.87 15.02
CA ASP A 171 6.16 -23.29 13.67
C ASP A 171 7.45 -22.56 13.24
N PRO A 172 8.54 -23.31 12.98
CA PRO A 172 9.82 -22.71 12.62
C PRO A 172 9.74 -21.92 11.31
N ARG A 173 8.87 -22.31 10.37
CA ARG A 173 8.68 -21.60 9.09
C ARG A 173 8.08 -20.20 9.31
N ILE A 174 7.11 -20.10 10.21
CA ILE A 174 6.50 -18.81 10.60
C ILE A 174 7.53 -17.94 11.34
N ASN A 175 8.33 -18.53 12.23
CA ASN A 175 9.32 -17.80 13.00
C ASN A 175 10.44 -17.23 12.11
N VAL A 176 10.98 -18.00 11.17
CA VAL A 176 12.02 -17.48 10.26
C VAL A 176 11.46 -16.43 9.30
N LEU A 177 10.22 -16.59 8.81
CA LEU A 177 9.56 -15.61 7.95
C LEU A 177 9.32 -14.28 8.71
N LYS A 178 8.82 -14.36 9.94
CA LYS A 178 8.62 -13.21 10.84
C LYS A 178 9.92 -12.40 11.02
N VAL A 179 11.00 -13.10 11.42
CA VAL A 179 12.31 -12.45 11.65
C VAL A 179 12.83 -11.83 10.36
N TYR A 180 12.69 -12.52 9.24
CA TYR A 180 13.10 -11.99 7.93
C TYR A 180 12.36 -10.70 7.57
N LEU A 181 11.02 -10.68 7.71
CA LEU A 181 10.20 -9.50 7.43
C LEU A 181 10.52 -8.32 8.35
N GLN A 182 10.74 -8.58 9.65
CA GLN A 182 11.13 -7.53 10.59
C GLN A 182 12.48 -6.90 10.23
N ASN A 183 13.47 -7.71 9.84
CA ASN A 183 14.79 -7.22 9.43
C ASN A 183 14.69 -6.45 8.10
N LEU A 184 13.94 -6.98 7.13
CA LEU A 184 13.72 -6.31 5.85
C LEU A 184 13.19 -4.89 6.04
N ILE A 185 12.22 -4.71 6.93
CA ILE A 185 11.61 -3.40 7.19
C ILE A 185 12.55 -2.48 7.98
N LYS A 186 13.33 -3.02 8.92
CA LYS A 186 14.36 -2.22 9.61
C LYS A 186 15.40 -1.66 8.66
N ASP A 187 15.87 -2.49 7.72
CA ASP A 187 16.84 -2.08 6.71
C ASP A 187 16.29 -1.00 5.78
N GLU A 188 15.00 -1.08 5.44
CA GLU A 188 14.33 -0.05 4.67
C GLU A 188 14.20 1.26 5.44
N ASN A 189 13.70 1.21 6.67
CA ASN A 189 13.57 2.42 7.49
C ASN A 189 14.92 3.15 7.67
N ASN A 190 16.02 2.40 7.78
CA ASN A 190 17.37 2.98 7.87
C ASN A 190 17.82 3.68 6.58
N LYS A 191 17.30 3.28 5.41
CA LYS A 191 17.60 3.94 4.13
C LYS A 191 16.88 5.28 3.95
N PHE A 192 15.75 5.47 4.66
CA PHE A 192 14.95 6.70 4.58
C PHE A 192 15.32 7.72 5.65
N THR A 193 16.18 7.34 6.60
CA THR A 193 16.59 8.24 7.71
C THR A 193 17.97 8.88 7.46
N ASN A 194 18.65 8.51 6.39
CA ASN A 194 19.91 9.09 5.90
C ASN A 194 19.69 9.81 4.57
#